data_eda83c25e3148926fbf4c2154e3990cc
#
_entry.id   eda83c25e3148926fbf4c2154e3990cc
#
_cell.length_a   1.000
_cell.length_b   1.000
_cell.length_c   1.000
_cell.angle_alpha   90.00
_cell.angle_beta   90.00
_cell.angle_gamma   90.00
#
_symmetry.space_group_name_H-M   'P 1'
#
loop_
_entity.id
_entity.type
_entity.pdbx_description
1 polymer ?
#
loop_
_entity_poly.entity_id
_entity_poly.type
_entity_poly.pdbx_seq_one_letter_code
_entity_poly.pdbx_strand_id
1 'polypeptide(L)'
;EALINREDRFALNNCLLVSYQDTWWTRYWNNTTPHRAYVYNSWIEGHTDYIWGSGDVLIENSTFYNTGNDGGSVITASRTSESDKYGYVIKATTTKTVWINTKLKMDIIDSHWGYGGQVPTLYAEYNTIDKNGNMIAESKTITSGNVSFTSSVLTASEAAKYTYENIITIDSWNPKEYM
;
A
#
# COMPACT_ATOMS: atom_id res chain seq x y z
N GLU A 1 8.33 -12.29 9.92
CA GLU A 1 8.46 -10.82 10.01
C GLU A 1 9.93 -10.42 10.01
N ALA A 2 10.26 -9.38 9.25
CA ALA A 2 11.60 -8.79 9.28
C ALA A 2 11.62 -7.49 10.10
N LEU A 3 10.50 -6.79 10.14
CA LEU A 3 10.38 -5.51 10.84
C LEU A 3 8.99 -5.34 11.45
N ILE A 4 8.96 -4.84 12.68
CA ILE A 4 7.74 -4.38 13.35
C ILE A 4 7.98 -2.96 13.83
N ASN A 5 7.13 -2.00 13.42
CA ASN A 5 7.13 -0.66 14.00
C ASN A 5 5.75 -0.32 14.57
N ARG A 6 5.72 0.24 15.76
CA ARG A 6 4.48 0.53 16.50
C ARG A 6 4.25 2.00 16.76
N GLU A 7 5.23 2.83 16.48
CA GLU A 7 5.21 4.26 16.81
C GLU A 7 4.94 5.13 15.58
N ASP A 8 4.37 6.32 15.81
CA ASP A 8 4.22 7.36 14.79
C ASP A 8 5.57 7.89 14.32
N ARG A 9 5.61 8.46 13.14
CA ARG A 9 6.79 9.10 12.55
C ARG A 9 7.94 8.14 12.30
N PHE A 10 7.62 6.99 11.74
CA PHE A 10 8.60 5.99 11.34
C PHE A 10 9.09 6.24 9.91
N ALA A 11 10.38 6.12 9.67
CA ALA A 11 10.94 6.27 8.33
C ALA A 11 11.97 5.19 7.99
N LEU A 12 11.91 4.70 6.76
CA LEU A 12 12.89 3.82 6.15
C LEU A 12 13.47 4.47 4.90
N ASN A 13 14.78 4.45 4.78
CA ASN A 13 15.48 4.90 3.60
C ASN A 13 16.59 3.93 3.22
N ASN A 14 16.62 3.53 1.95
CA ASN A 14 17.67 2.68 1.41
C ASN A 14 17.81 1.32 2.15
N CYS A 15 16.68 0.73 2.52
CA CYS A 15 16.60 -0.49 3.31
C CYS A 15 16.21 -1.69 2.45
N LEU A 16 16.64 -2.88 2.89
CA LEU A 16 16.22 -4.18 2.37
C LEU A 16 15.49 -4.94 3.47
N LEU A 17 14.21 -5.22 3.27
CA LEU A 17 13.41 -6.07 4.15
C LEU A 17 13.05 -7.36 3.41
N VAL A 18 13.41 -8.51 3.97
CA VAL A 18 13.16 -9.82 3.37
C VAL A 18 12.57 -10.77 4.41
N SER A 19 11.40 -11.32 4.11
CA SER A 19 10.78 -12.41 4.87
C SER A 19 9.82 -13.15 3.93
N TYR A 20 9.15 -14.20 4.40
CA TYR A 20 8.15 -14.91 3.61
C TYR A 20 6.75 -14.34 3.83
N GLN A 21 6.33 -14.18 5.07
CA GLN A 21 5.01 -13.67 5.48
C GLN A 21 5.18 -12.52 6.46
N ASP A 22 4.25 -11.53 6.41
CA ASP A 22 4.22 -10.37 7.31
C ASP A 22 5.59 -9.67 7.39
N THR A 23 6.25 -9.45 6.25
CA THR A 23 7.64 -8.97 6.22
C THR A 23 7.80 -7.66 6.98
N TRP A 24 6.88 -6.73 6.79
CA TRP A 24 6.82 -5.50 7.54
C TRP A 24 5.45 -5.33 8.19
N TRP A 25 5.43 -5.42 9.51
CA TRP A 25 4.27 -5.15 10.32
C TRP A 25 4.29 -3.68 10.77
N THR A 26 3.41 -2.87 10.20
CA THR A 26 3.17 -1.52 10.64
C THR A 26 2.31 -1.55 11.92
N ARG A 27 1.79 -0.57 12.42
CA ARG A 27 1.05 -0.43 13.66
C ARG A 27 -0.03 -1.51 13.96
N TYR A 28 -0.35 -1.71 15.22
CA TYR A 28 -1.44 -2.53 15.73
C TYR A 28 -2.83 -1.89 15.46
N TRP A 29 -3.83 -2.68 15.08
CA TRP A 29 -5.15 -2.22 14.61
C TRP A 29 -6.06 -1.55 15.66
N ASN A 30 -5.80 -1.72 16.96
CA ASN A 30 -6.64 -1.22 18.06
C ASN A 30 -6.16 0.12 18.64
N ASN A 31 -5.19 0.76 18.04
CA ASN A 31 -4.67 2.03 18.51
C ASN A 31 -5.36 3.19 17.78
N THR A 32 -5.89 4.15 18.51
CA THR A 32 -6.61 5.32 18.01
C THR A 32 -5.70 6.53 17.73
N THR A 33 -4.41 6.44 18.07
CA THR A 33 -3.47 7.53 17.79
C THR A 33 -3.04 7.51 16.32
N PRO A 34 -2.81 8.67 15.69
CA PRO A 34 -2.23 8.72 14.35
C PRO A 34 -0.92 7.96 14.27
N HIS A 35 -0.71 7.28 13.16
CA HIS A 35 0.52 6.56 12.89
C HIS A 35 0.91 6.77 11.44
N ARG A 36 2.07 7.36 11.23
CA ARG A 36 2.62 7.62 9.90
C ARG A 36 3.92 6.90 9.70
N ALA A 37 4.06 6.32 8.52
CA ALA A 37 5.31 5.73 8.09
C ALA A 37 5.67 6.25 6.69
N TYR A 38 6.94 6.56 6.49
CA TYR A 38 7.49 6.94 5.22
C TYR A 38 8.60 5.99 4.79
N VAL A 39 8.48 5.44 3.59
CA VAL A 39 9.49 4.56 3.02
C VAL A 39 9.98 5.14 1.70
N TYR A 40 11.27 5.24 1.55
CA TYR A 40 11.91 5.75 0.36
C TYR A 40 13.06 4.85 -0.09
N ASN A 41 13.18 4.67 -1.41
CA ASN A 41 14.31 3.97 -2.05
C ASN A 41 14.65 2.61 -1.40
N SER A 42 13.63 1.81 -1.07
CA SER A 42 13.78 0.57 -0.34
C SER A 42 13.29 -0.64 -1.13
N TRP A 43 13.73 -1.82 -0.72
CA TRP A 43 13.30 -3.10 -1.25
C TRP A 43 12.57 -3.88 -0.17
N ILE A 44 11.32 -4.27 -0.45
CA ILE A 44 10.50 -5.09 0.45
C ILE A 44 10.13 -6.37 -0.29
N GLU A 45 10.56 -7.49 0.26
CA GLU A 45 10.40 -8.81 -0.34
C GLU A 45 9.59 -9.74 0.56
N GLY A 46 8.66 -10.48 -0.05
CA GLY A 46 7.83 -11.44 0.64
C GLY A 46 6.92 -12.21 -0.28
N HIS A 47 6.03 -13.02 0.31
CA HIS A 47 5.03 -13.81 -0.38
C HIS A 47 3.63 -13.47 0.09
N THR A 48 3.33 -13.66 1.37
CA THR A 48 2.00 -13.50 1.95
C THR A 48 1.97 -12.29 2.85
N ASP A 49 1.03 -11.37 2.57
CA ASP A 49 0.72 -10.21 3.42
C ASP A 49 1.99 -9.43 3.84
N TYR A 50 2.98 -9.33 2.94
CA TYR A 50 4.30 -8.91 3.35
C TYR A 50 4.44 -7.43 3.75
N ILE A 51 3.36 -6.64 3.56
CA ILE A 51 3.15 -5.37 4.28
C ILE A 51 1.82 -5.48 5.01
N TRP A 52 1.86 -5.57 6.34
CA TRP A 52 0.70 -5.83 7.16
C TRP A 52 0.53 -4.78 8.27
N GLY A 53 -0.72 -4.49 8.67
CA GLY A 53 -1.03 -3.58 9.77
C GLY A 53 -1.89 -2.39 9.39
N SER A 54 -1.67 -1.23 10.02
CA SER A 54 -2.49 -0.03 9.85
C SER A 54 -1.65 1.26 9.83
N GLY A 55 -2.28 2.41 9.66
CA GLY A 55 -1.65 3.73 9.63
C GLY A 55 -1.70 4.41 8.27
N ASP A 56 -1.24 5.64 8.23
CA ASP A 56 -1.01 6.39 7.00
C ASP A 56 0.42 6.14 6.53
N VAL A 57 0.58 5.31 5.51
CA VAL A 57 1.87 4.84 5.01
C VAL A 57 2.09 5.36 3.60
N LEU A 58 3.15 6.12 3.40
CA LEU A 58 3.60 6.55 2.09
C LEU A 58 4.89 5.84 1.71
N ILE A 59 4.88 5.16 0.56
CA ILE A 59 6.07 4.50 0.01
C ILE A 59 6.37 5.08 -1.36
N GLU A 60 7.56 5.63 -1.50
CA GLU A 60 8.03 6.24 -2.74
C GLU A 60 9.32 5.57 -3.24
N ASN A 61 9.49 5.52 -4.55
CA ASN A 61 10.71 5.05 -5.23
C ASN A 61 11.22 3.67 -4.74
N SER A 62 10.31 2.80 -4.30
CA SER A 62 10.67 1.52 -3.69
C SER A 62 10.26 0.33 -4.54
N THR A 63 10.88 -0.81 -4.32
CA THR A 63 10.59 -2.05 -5.03
C THR A 63 9.89 -3.03 -4.10
N PHE A 64 8.78 -3.60 -4.58
CA PHE A 64 8.13 -4.75 -3.97
C PHE A 64 8.47 -5.98 -4.79
N TYR A 65 9.06 -6.97 -4.14
CA TYR A 65 9.41 -8.22 -4.79
C TYR A 65 8.63 -9.39 -4.20
N ASN A 66 7.83 -10.02 -5.03
CA ASN A 66 7.04 -11.16 -4.64
C ASN A 66 7.80 -12.45 -4.98
N THR A 67 7.99 -13.31 -3.99
CA THR A 67 8.72 -14.57 -4.13
C THR A 67 7.84 -15.75 -4.56
N GLY A 68 6.50 -15.58 -4.61
CA GLY A 68 5.57 -16.64 -4.98
C GLY A 68 5.26 -16.69 -6.47
N ASN A 69 5.13 -17.90 -6.99
CA ASN A 69 4.71 -18.17 -8.37
C ASN A 69 3.34 -18.86 -8.44
N ASP A 70 2.64 -18.99 -7.31
CA ASP A 70 1.42 -19.80 -7.17
C ASP A 70 0.11 -19.02 -7.26
N GLY A 71 0.19 -17.72 -7.54
CA GLY A 71 -0.97 -16.82 -7.60
C GLY A 71 -1.59 -16.46 -6.25
N GLY A 72 -1.08 -17.01 -5.14
CA GLY A 72 -1.56 -16.76 -3.78
C GLY A 72 -0.87 -15.61 -3.05
N SER A 73 0.02 -14.90 -3.73
CA SER A 73 0.84 -13.86 -3.11
C SER A 73 0.07 -12.56 -2.91
N VAL A 74 0.17 -11.98 -1.74
CA VAL A 74 -0.48 -10.72 -1.35
C VAL A 74 0.56 -9.72 -0.88
N ILE A 75 0.66 -8.59 -1.58
CA ILE A 75 1.61 -7.52 -1.24
C ILE A 75 1.28 -6.93 0.12
N THR A 76 0.01 -6.62 0.35
CA THR A 76 -0.39 -6.05 1.63
C THR A 76 -1.71 -6.60 2.16
N ALA A 77 -1.78 -6.75 3.48
CA ALA A 77 -2.98 -7.01 4.25
C ALA A 77 -3.20 -5.88 5.27
N SER A 78 -3.52 -4.69 4.79
CA SER A 78 -3.68 -3.55 5.68
C SER A 78 -5.00 -3.62 6.45
N ARG A 79 -4.97 -3.18 7.70
CA ARG A 79 -6.10 -3.02 8.60
C ARG A 79 -6.20 -1.57 9.08
N THR A 80 -6.27 -0.65 8.14
CA THR A 80 -6.38 0.78 8.44
C THR A 80 -7.63 1.06 9.26
N SER A 81 -7.49 1.85 10.31
CA SER A 81 -8.59 2.27 11.17
C SER A 81 -9.34 3.45 10.56
N GLU A 82 -10.54 3.76 11.08
CA GLU A 82 -11.29 4.95 10.67
C GLU A 82 -10.54 6.26 10.94
N SER A 83 -9.62 6.25 11.89
CA SER A 83 -8.76 7.40 12.22
C SER A 83 -7.62 7.62 11.23
N ASP A 84 -7.28 6.62 10.41
CA ASP A 84 -6.24 6.77 9.40
C ASP A 84 -6.84 7.50 8.18
N LYS A 85 -6.28 8.64 7.83
CA LYS A 85 -6.84 9.53 6.81
C LYS A 85 -6.58 9.05 5.39
N TYR A 86 -5.39 8.52 5.15
CA TYR A 86 -4.92 8.12 3.82
C TYR A 86 -4.77 6.61 3.68
N GLY A 87 -4.51 5.90 4.78
CA GLY A 87 -4.21 4.47 4.77
C GLY A 87 -2.88 4.17 4.08
N TYR A 88 -2.76 2.99 3.52
CA TYR A 88 -1.60 2.67 2.71
C TYR A 88 -1.75 3.27 1.32
N VAL A 89 -0.87 4.14 0.98
CA VAL A 89 -0.65 4.54 -0.40
C VAL A 89 0.24 3.47 -1.03
N ILE A 90 -0.30 2.27 -1.04
CA ILE A 90 0.07 1.08 -1.80
C ILE A 90 -0.92 -0.01 -1.46
N LYS A 91 -1.54 -0.71 -1.22
CA LYS A 91 -2.65 -1.65 -1.23
C LYS A 91 -3.11 -2.23 0.12
N ALA A 92 -4.38 -2.40 0.31
CA ALA A 92 -5.05 -2.72 1.55
C ALA A 92 -6.21 -3.72 1.51
N THR A 93 -6.49 -4.35 2.64
CA THR A 93 -7.80 -4.86 2.99
C THR A 93 -8.38 -4.03 4.11
N THR A 94 -9.60 -3.56 3.97
CA THR A 94 -10.31 -2.56 4.74
C THR A 94 -9.68 -1.18 4.70
N THR A 95 -10.13 -0.42 3.82
CA THR A 95 -10.50 0.95 3.74
C THR A 95 -9.93 1.71 2.57
N LYS A 96 -8.67 2.00 2.43
CA LYS A 96 -8.20 2.83 1.34
C LYS A 96 -6.86 2.35 0.81
N THR A 97 -6.80 2.12 -0.49
CA THR A 97 -5.54 1.83 -1.16
C THR A 97 -5.46 2.51 -2.50
N VAL A 98 -4.36 3.16 -2.74
CA VAL A 98 -4.15 3.90 -3.97
C VAL A 98 -2.78 3.59 -4.56
N TRP A 99 -2.76 3.15 -5.83
CA TRP A 99 -1.56 3.02 -6.64
C TRP A 99 -1.40 4.27 -7.49
N ILE A 100 -0.26 4.95 -7.37
CA ILE A 100 0.01 6.17 -8.15
C ILE A 100 1.36 6.04 -8.84
N ASN A 101 1.38 6.27 -10.16
CA ASN A 101 2.60 6.22 -10.99
C ASN A 101 3.41 4.93 -10.79
N THR A 102 2.70 3.80 -10.66
CA THR A 102 3.31 2.52 -10.29
C THR A 102 3.63 1.71 -11.53
N LYS A 103 4.86 1.18 -11.60
CA LYS A 103 5.26 0.18 -12.59
C LYS A 103 5.31 -1.19 -11.95
N LEU A 104 4.46 -2.10 -12.43
CA LEU A 104 4.47 -3.49 -12.03
C LEU A 104 5.55 -4.23 -12.83
N LYS A 105 6.43 -4.97 -12.14
CA LYS A 105 7.49 -5.75 -12.79
C LYS A 105 7.10 -7.21 -13.01
N MET A 106 5.90 -7.59 -12.62
CA MET A 106 5.34 -8.93 -12.71
C MET A 106 3.92 -8.87 -13.28
N ASP A 107 3.40 -10.02 -13.68
CA ASP A 107 2.00 -10.15 -14.04
C ASP A 107 1.13 -10.14 -12.78
N ILE A 108 -0.01 -9.50 -12.87
CA ILE A 108 -1.01 -9.48 -11.80
C ILE A 108 -2.30 -10.14 -12.29
N ILE A 109 -3.17 -10.51 -11.36
CA ILE A 109 -4.51 -11.03 -11.70
C ILE A 109 -5.33 -9.96 -12.44
N ASP A 110 -6.23 -10.38 -13.33
CA ASP A 110 -7.03 -9.47 -14.16
C ASP A 110 -7.89 -8.49 -13.36
N SER A 111 -8.31 -8.85 -12.15
CA SER A 111 -9.06 -7.96 -11.27
C SER A 111 -8.22 -6.85 -10.63
N HIS A 112 -6.88 -6.93 -10.70
CA HIS A 112 -5.89 -6.10 -9.99
C HIS A 112 -5.98 -6.19 -8.46
N TRP A 113 -7.17 -6.45 -7.96
CA TRP A 113 -7.53 -6.34 -6.55
C TRP A 113 -8.12 -7.64 -6.04
N GLY A 114 -7.90 -7.95 -4.78
CA GLY A 114 -8.48 -9.10 -4.09
C GLY A 114 -9.45 -8.69 -2.99
N TYR A 115 -10.37 -9.60 -2.64
CA TYR A 115 -11.22 -9.46 -1.47
C TYR A 115 -10.57 -10.11 -0.25
N GLY A 116 -10.23 -9.30 0.74
CA GLY A 116 -9.56 -9.75 1.97
C GLY A 116 -10.50 -9.92 3.17
N GLY A 117 -11.78 -10.21 2.95
CA GLY A 117 -12.76 -10.44 4.02
C GLY A 117 -13.60 -9.21 4.41
N GLN A 118 -13.24 -8.02 3.92
CA GLN A 118 -14.03 -6.80 4.13
C GLN A 118 -14.09 -5.95 2.86
N VAL A 119 -15.21 -5.24 2.66
CA VAL A 119 -15.38 -4.34 1.53
C VAL A 119 -14.51 -3.09 1.74
N PRO A 120 -13.58 -2.78 0.81
CA PRO A 120 -12.76 -1.57 0.92
C PRO A 120 -13.61 -0.31 0.72
N THR A 121 -13.29 0.77 1.40
CA THR A 121 -13.90 2.07 1.14
C THR A 121 -13.31 2.76 -0.10
N LEU A 122 -12.08 2.41 -0.49
CA LEU A 122 -11.45 2.87 -1.71
C LEU A 122 -10.36 1.91 -2.17
N TYR A 123 -10.51 1.35 -3.36
CA TYR A 123 -9.41 0.84 -4.18
C TYR A 123 -9.29 1.73 -5.40
N ALA A 124 -8.13 2.32 -5.64
CA ALA A 124 -7.95 3.24 -6.75
C ALA A 124 -6.55 3.18 -7.36
N GLU A 125 -6.48 3.51 -8.63
CA GLU A 125 -5.25 3.55 -9.40
C GLU A 125 -5.13 4.87 -10.17
N TYR A 126 -3.90 5.31 -10.37
CA TYR A 126 -3.57 6.39 -11.28
C TYR A 126 -2.24 6.10 -11.96
N ASN A 127 -2.26 6.08 -13.29
CA ASN A 127 -1.06 5.92 -14.11
C ASN A 127 -0.23 4.66 -13.75
N THR A 128 -0.93 3.53 -13.48
CA THR A 128 -0.30 2.22 -13.28
C THR A 128 0.04 1.60 -14.62
N ILE A 129 1.27 1.11 -14.76
CA ILE A 129 1.75 0.43 -15.97
C ILE A 129 2.27 -0.98 -15.66
N ASP A 130 2.15 -1.87 -16.65
CA ASP A 130 2.66 -3.24 -16.58
C ASP A 130 4.19 -3.32 -16.73
N LYS A 131 4.74 -4.54 -16.70
CA LYS A 131 6.18 -4.81 -16.92
C LYS A 131 6.69 -4.33 -18.28
N ASN A 132 5.81 -4.25 -19.28
CA ASN A 132 6.13 -3.84 -20.65
C ASN A 132 5.97 -2.33 -20.87
N GLY A 133 5.39 -1.62 -19.90
CA GLY A 133 5.13 -0.18 -19.97
C GLY A 133 3.76 0.19 -20.50
N ASN A 134 2.84 -0.77 -20.67
CA ASN A 134 1.48 -0.48 -21.10
C ASN A 134 0.66 0.04 -19.92
N MET A 135 -0.19 1.03 -20.17
CA MET A 135 -1.15 1.52 -19.19
C MET A 135 -2.15 0.40 -18.86
N ILE A 136 -2.29 0.09 -17.56
CA ILE A 136 -3.21 -0.91 -17.06
C ILE A 136 -4.18 -0.37 -15.99
N ALA A 137 -4.02 0.90 -15.58
CA ALA A 137 -4.96 1.53 -14.65
C ALA A 137 -6.39 1.46 -15.20
N GLU A 138 -7.25 0.71 -14.55
CA GLU A 138 -8.59 0.39 -14.99
C GLU A 138 -9.52 0.18 -13.81
N SER A 139 -10.77 0.63 -13.94
CA SER A 139 -11.81 0.32 -12.95
C SER A 139 -12.23 -1.13 -13.10
N LYS A 140 -12.11 -1.89 -12.02
CA LYS A 140 -12.43 -3.32 -11.97
C LYS A 140 -13.52 -3.60 -10.97
N THR A 141 -14.45 -4.46 -11.31
CA THR A 141 -15.42 -5.02 -10.36
C THR A 141 -14.89 -6.33 -9.80
N ILE A 142 -14.78 -6.40 -8.50
CA ILE A 142 -14.30 -7.56 -7.75
C ILE A 142 -15.50 -8.23 -7.10
N THR A 143 -15.70 -9.52 -7.37
CA THR A 143 -16.78 -10.31 -6.79
C THR A 143 -16.20 -11.51 -6.04
N SER A 144 -16.66 -11.72 -4.81
CA SER A 144 -16.30 -12.88 -3.99
C SER A 144 -17.53 -13.33 -3.18
N GLY A 145 -18.10 -14.46 -3.55
CA GLY A 145 -19.38 -14.92 -3.01
C GLY A 145 -20.50 -13.89 -3.27
N ASN A 146 -21.16 -13.44 -2.22
CA ASN A 146 -22.22 -12.44 -2.29
C ASN A 146 -21.72 -10.98 -2.17
N VAL A 147 -20.42 -10.78 -2.13
CA VAL A 147 -19.83 -9.45 -1.99
C VAL A 147 -19.32 -8.98 -3.35
N SER A 148 -19.66 -7.75 -3.73
CA SER A 148 -19.14 -7.09 -4.93
C SER A 148 -18.81 -5.63 -4.62
N PHE A 149 -17.68 -5.17 -5.15
CA PHE A 149 -17.26 -3.77 -5.08
C PHE A 149 -16.44 -3.40 -6.32
N THR A 150 -16.32 -2.11 -6.59
CA THR A 150 -15.63 -1.63 -7.80
C THR A 150 -14.48 -0.71 -7.40
N SER A 151 -13.31 -0.93 -7.99
CA SER A 151 -12.18 -0.02 -7.89
C SER A 151 -12.36 1.20 -8.80
N SER A 152 -11.58 2.25 -8.55
CA SER A 152 -11.65 3.50 -9.29
C SER A 152 -10.33 3.80 -10.00
N VAL A 153 -10.42 4.53 -11.11
CA VAL A 153 -9.26 5.23 -11.69
C VAL A 153 -9.37 6.69 -11.28
N LEU A 154 -8.33 7.19 -10.62
CA LEU A 154 -8.30 8.59 -10.19
C LEU A 154 -8.03 9.51 -11.37
N THR A 155 -8.62 10.70 -11.31
CA THR A 155 -8.20 11.83 -12.13
C THR A 155 -6.86 12.38 -11.65
N ALA A 156 -6.18 13.15 -12.50
CA ALA A 156 -4.93 13.80 -12.10
C ALA A 156 -5.09 14.71 -10.87
N SER A 157 -6.24 15.40 -10.76
CA SER A 157 -6.53 16.27 -9.60
C SER A 157 -6.80 15.51 -8.31
N GLU A 158 -7.35 14.30 -8.38
CA GLU A 158 -7.51 13.42 -7.24
C GLU A 158 -6.18 12.80 -6.81
N ALA A 159 -5.40 12.29 -7.77
CA ALA A 159 -4.07 11.74 -7.52
C ALA A 159 -3.12 12.77 -6.90
N ALA A 160 -3.20 14.03 -7.31
CA ALA A 160 -2.41 15.14 -6.77
C ALA A 160 -2.65 15.43 -5.27
N LYS A 161 -3.67 14.85 -4.64
CA LYS A 161 -3.92 14.97 -3.19
C LYS A 161 -3.05 14.02 -2.37
N TYR A 162 -2.49 12.99 -2.98
CA TYR A 162 -1.66 11.97 -2.33
C TYR A 162 -0.19 12.36 -2.42
N THR A 163 0.18 13.45 -1.75
CA THR A 163 1.55 13.96 -1.74
C THR A 163 2.23 13.70 -0.40
N TYR A 164 3.55 13.75 -0.41
CA TYR A 164 4.37 13.69 0.78
C TYR A 164 3.95 14.74 1.81
N GLU A 165 3.68 15.96 1.36
CA GLU A 165 3.27 17.07 2.23
C GLU A 165 1.93 16.80 2.90
N ASN A 166 0.97 16.26 2.15
CA ASN A 166 -0.37 16.00 2.68
C ASN A 166 -0.44 14.78 3.61
N ILE A 167 0.43 13.80 3.42
CA ILE A 167 0.41 12.53 4.16
C ILE A 167 1.37 12.55 5.33
N ILE A 168 2.59 13.05 5.13
CA ILE A 168 3.70 12.90 6.08
C ILE A 168 3.92 14.17 6.90
N THR A 169 3.98 15.36 6.27
CA THR A 169 4.45 16.57 6.93
C THR A 169 3.34 17.44 7.54
N ILE A 170 2.18 16.88 7.80
CA ILE A 170 1.01 17.62 8.32
C ILE A 170 1.24 18.30 9.68
N ASP A 171 2.26 17.89 10.43
CA ASP A 171 2.61 18.40 11.76
C ASP A 171 4.08 18.76 11.92
N SER A 172 4.72 19.19 10.84
CA SER A 172 6.16 19.52 10.78
C SER A 172 7.14 18.32 10.87
N TRP A 173 6.68 17.09 10.97
CA TRP A 173 7.58 15.95 10.83
C TRP A 173 8.02 15.78 9.37
N ASN A 174 9.31 15.94 9.12
CA ASN A 174 9.88 15.86 7.78
C ASN A 174 11.07 14.89 7.72
N PRO A 175 10.81 13.59 7.54
CA PRO A 175 11.89 12.61 7.51
C PRO A 175 12.91 12.84 6.38
N LYS A 176 12.54 13.50 5.28
CA LYS A 176 13.48 13.81 4.20
C LYS A 176 14.64 14.72 4.64
N GLU A 177 14.51 15.44 5.74
CA GLU A 177 15.61 16.24 6.29
C GLU A 177 16.71 15.39 6.96
N TYR A 178 16.43 14.12 7.25
CA TYR A 178 17.33 13.20 7.96
C TYR A 178 17.77 12.01 7.11
N MET A 179 17.42 11.98 5.82
CA MET A 179 17.66 10.88 4.88
C MET A 179 18.82 11.14 3.93
#